data_8eb161fcde1bdbef054c08f54caaf7d3
#
_entry.id   8eb161fcde1bdbef054c08f54caaf7d3
#
_cell.length_a   1.000
_cell.length_b   1.000
_cell.length_c   1.000
_cell.angle_alpha   90.00
_cell.angle_beta   90.00
_cell.angle_gamma   90.00
#
_symmetry.space_group_name_H-M   'P 1'
#
loop_
_entity.id
_entity.type
_entity.pdbx_description
1 polymer ?
#
loop_
_entity_poly.entity_id
_entity_poly.type
_entity_poly.pdbx_seq_one_letter_code
_entity_poly.pdbx_strand_id
1 'polypeptide(L)' 'MTITNAQYLLSQGTGENGSIKCIANGEHVSVPMNPANRHYAEILRQVEAGTLTIAAAD' A
#
# COMPACT_ATOMS: atom_id res chain seq x y z
N MET A 1 9.59 -8.13 6.17
CA MET A 1 8.14 -7.88 6.31
C MET A 1 7.41 -8.51 5.14
N THR A 2 6.40 -9.30 5.41
CA THR A 2 5.60 -9.94 4.35
C THR A 2 4.35 -9.11 4.11
N ILE A 3 4.20 -8.58 2.89
CA ILE A 3 3.05 -7.76 2.51
C ILE A 3 2.32 -8.45 1.37
N THR A 4 1.01 -8.63 1.54
CA THR A 4 0.16 -9.27 0.53
C THR A 4 -1.15 -8.48 0.37
N ASN A 5 -1.87 -8.74 -0.72
CA ASN A 5 -3.19 -8.16 -1.00
C ASN A 5 -3.18 -6.63 -0.93
N ALA A 6 -2.13 -6.02 -1.47
CA ALA A 6 -2.03 -4.56 -1.50
C ALA A 6 -2.98 -3.99 -2.54
N GLN A 7 -3.71 -2.94 -2.17
CA GLN A 7 -4.66 -2.26 -3.04
C GLN A 7 -4.73 -0.79 -2.67
N TYR A 8 -4.82 0.06 -3.68
CA TYR A 8 -4.99 1.49 -3.45
C TYR A 8 -6.39 1.79 -2.91
N LEU A 9 -6.47 2.76 -2.01
CA LEU A 9 -7.73 3.31 -1.51
C LEU A 9 -7.85 4.74 -1.99
N LEU A 10 -9.03 5.10 -2.49
CA LEU A 10 -9.28 6.47 -2.95
C LEU A 10 -9.44 7.41 -1.78
N SER A 11 -8.87 8.61 -1.90
CA SER A 11 -9.10 9.68 -0.93
C SER A 11 -10.50 10.22 -1.11
N GLN A 12 -11.19 10.47 0.00
CA GLN A 12 -12.51 11.07 -0.04
C GLN A 12 -12.43 12.51 -0.56
N GLY A 13 -13.27 12.81 -1.52
CA GLY A 13 -13.38 14.16 -2.05
C GLY A 13 -12.47 14.52 -3.20
N THR A 14 -11.38 13.76 -3.42
CA THR A 14 -10.45 14.05 -4.51
C THR A 14 -10.46 13.01 -5.62
N GLY A 15 -10.84 11.77 -5.30
CA GLY A 15 -10.79 10.66 -6.25
C GLY A 15 -9.39 10.15 -6.53
N GLU A 16 -8.39 10.63 -5.81
CA GLU A 16 -7.01 10.17 -5.96
C GLU A 16 -6.66 9.11 -4.93
N ASN A 17 -5.59 8.34 -5.21
CA ASN A 17 -5.12 7.33 -4.28
C ASN A 17 -4.59 8.01 -3.01
N GLY A 18 -5.21 7.76 -1.87
CA GLY A 18 -4.83 8.38 -0.60
C GLY A 18 -4.09 7.46 0.35
N SER A 19 -4.24 6.15 0.17
CA SER A 19 -3.55 5.19 1.03
C SER A 19 -3.52 3.84 0.35
N ILE A 20 -2.84 2.88 0.97
CA ILE A 20 -2.75 1.51 0.48
C ILE A 20 -3.26 0.58 1.57
N LYS A 21 -4.24 -0.25 1.20
CA LYS A 21 -4.75 -1.31 2.07
C LYS A 21 -3.98 -2.58 1.76
N CYS A 22 -3.45 -3.23 2.77
CA CYS A 22 -2.71 -4.47 2.57
C CYS A 22 -2.74 -5.34 3.81
N ILE A 23 -2.18 -6.53 3.68
CA ILE A 23 -1.97 -7.44 4.81
C ILE A 23 -0.47 -7.50 5.06
N ALA A 24 -0.05 -7.02 6.23
CA ALA A 24 1.35 -7.04 6.64
C ALA A 24 1.51 -8.03 7.79
N ASN A 25 2.34 -9.05 7.59
CA ASN A 25 2.60 -10.10 8.59
C ASN A 25 1.30 -10.73 9.12
N GLY A 26 0.31 -10.89 8.25
CA GLY A 26 -0.97 -11.48 8.63
C GLY A 26 -1.99 -10.52 9.23
N GLU A 27 -1.67 -9.23 9.31
CA GLU A 27 -2.59 -8.21 9.84
C GLU A 27 -3.03 -7.26 8.73
N HIS A 28 -4.33 -6.91 8.75
CA HIS A 28 -4.86 -5.90 7.84
C HIS A 28 -4.44 -4.52 8.30
N VAL A 29 -3.77 -3.77 7.43
CA VAL A 29 -3.31 -2.42 7.75
C VAL A 29 -3.63 -1.48 6.61
N SER A 30 -3.83 -0.20 6.95
CA SER A 30 -3.91 0.89 5.98
C SER A 30 -2.65 1.72 6.09
N VAL A 31 -1.99 1.94 4.97
CA VAL A 31 -0.70 2.62 4.92
C VAL A 31 -0.85 3.93 4.16
N PRO A 32 -0.61 5.07 4.80
CA PRO A 32 -0.66 6.35 4.07
C PRO A 32 0.46 6.44 3.05
N MET A 33 0.18 7.11 1.93
CA MET A 33 1.18 7.28 0.87
C MET A 33 2.14 8.40 1.23
N ASN A 34 2.89 8.18 2.30
CA ASN A 34 3.85 9.14 2.84
C ASN A 34 5.23 8.49 2.85
N PRO A 35 6.21 9.04 2.11
CA PRO A 35 7.54 8.43 2.03
C PRO A 35 8.27 8.35 3.38
N ALA A 36 7.85 9.12 4.39
CA ALA A 36 8.40 8.99 5.72
C ALA A 36 7.81 7.80 6.49
N ASN A 37 6.74 7.18 5.97
CA ASN A 37 6.12 6.02 6.61
C ASN A 37 6.92 4.77 6.27
N ARG A 38 7.31 4.03 7.30
CA ARG A 38 8.14 2.83 7.15
C ARG A 38 7.46 1.75 6.31
N HIS A 39 6.17 1.54 6.51
CA HIS A 39 5.41 0.53 5.76
C HIS A 39 5.30 0.92 4.28
N TYR A 40 5.08 2.20 4.01
CA TYR A 40 4.99 2.67 2.64
C TYR A 40 6.33 2.51 1.91
N ALA A 41 7.42 2.85 2.56
CA ALA A 41 8.75 2.67 1.98
C ALA A 41 9.03 1.20 1.66
N GLU A 42 8.62 0.29 2.54
CA GLU A 42 8.79 -1.14 2.32
C GLU A 42 7.93 -1.62 1.15
N ILE A 43 6.68 -1.13 1.05
CA ILE A 43 5.80 -1.47 -0.07
C ILE A 43 6.43 -1.04 -1.39
N LEU A 44 6.93 0.19 -1.46
CA LEU A 44 7.57 0.68 -2.68
C LEU A 44 8.79 -0.15 -3.05
N ARG A 45 9.59 -0.53 -2.07
CA ARG A 45 10.78 -1.35 -2.30
C ARG A 45 10.40 -2.71 -2.89
N GLN A 46 9.34 -3.33 -2.39
CA GLN A 46 8.90 -4.63 -2.88
C GLN A 46 8.27 -4.54 -4.28
N VAL A 47 7.55 -3.46 -4.54
CA VAL A 47 6.99 -3.23 -5.88
C VAL A 47 8.12 -3.06 -6.89
N GLU A 48 9.14 -2.30 -6.54
CA GLU A 48 10.29 -2.05 -7.40
C GLU A 48 11.08 -3.32 -7.65
N ALA A 49 11.17 -4.20 -6.64
CA ALA A 49 11.84 -5.48 -6.78
C ALA A 49 11.02 -6.51 -7.57
N GLY A 50 9.75 -6.20 -7.86
CA GLY A 50 8.88 -7.10 -8.61
C GLY A 50 8.25 -8.21 -7.77
N THR A 51 8.34 -8.12 -6.45
CA THR A 51 7.79 -9.13 -5.56
C THR A 51 6.40 -8.78 -5.02
N LEU A 52 5.93 -7.56 -5.28
CA LEU A 52 4.62 -7.10 -4.82
C LEU A 52 3.95 -6.31 -5.93
N THR A 53 2.65 -6.54 -6.11
CA THR A 53 1.82 -5.77 -7.04
C THR A 53 0.71 -5.10 -6.24
N ILE A 54 0.48 -3.81 -6.49
CA ILE A 54 -0.60 -3.07 -5.86
C ILE A 54 -1.77 -3.00 -6.82
N ALA A 55 -2.91 -3.55 -6.42
CA ALA A 55 -4.11 -3.54 -7.24
C ALA A 55 -4.68 -2.12 -7.33
N ALA A 56 -5.36 -1.83 -8.43
CA ALA A 56 -6.03 -0.54 -8.61
C ALA A 56 -7.15 -0.38 -7.59
N ALA A 57 -7.45 0.86 -7.25
CA ALA A 57 -8.58 1.16 -6.36
C ALA A 57 -9.91 0.79 -7.04
N ASP A 58 -10.86 0.37 -6.21
CA ASP A 58 -12.22 0.07 -6.69
C ASP A 58 -12.98 1.34 -7.07
#